data_7b2dc269488c075dd74d186e05d721e5
#
_entry.id   7b2dc269488c075dd74d186e05d721e5
#
_cell.length_a   1.000
_cell.length_b   1.000
_cell.length_c   1.000
_cell.angle_alpha   90.00
_cell.angle_beta   90.00
_cell.angle_gamma   90.00
#
_symmetry.space_group_name_H-M   'P 1'
#
loop_
_entity.id
_entity.type
_entity.pdbx_description
1 polymer ?
#
loop_
_entity_poly.entity_id
_entity_poly.type
_entity_poly.pdbx_seq_one_letter_code
_entity_poly.pdbx_strand_id
1 'polypeptide(L)'
;DTKNFGRIAAQTAKQVVMQRIREAEQGAIFEEYSDKEYEVLTAIVQRVEKNGVYVELGKTDGIIPFNEVIVGENYAPNDHIKVYVLKIQRDTKGPQIIVSRTHPGLVKRLFELEVPEIQSGVVQIKSVAREAGQRTKIAVASFDPQVDAVGACVGQRGTRVENIVNELHNEKMDIIEWDPDIAVYIAKALGPAKVLMVYINEAEKAAKVI
;
A
#
# COMPACT_ATOMS: atom_id res chain seq x y z
N ASP A 1 -19.13 56.36 11.92
CA ASP A 1 -18.26 56.52 10.77
C ASP A 1 -18.60 55.42 9.73
N THR A 2 -19.53 55.77 8.82
CA THR A 2 -20.14 54.85 7.83
C THR A 2 -19.11 54.28 6.85
N LYS A 3 -18.02 54.97 6.59
CA LYS A 3 -16.91 54.48 5.71
C LYS A 3 -16.14 53.34 6.33
N ASN A 4 -15.93 53.36 7.65
CA ASN A 4 -15.22 52.31 8.36
C ASN A 4 -16.07 51.05 8.48
N PHE A 5 -17.38 51.18 8.67
CA PHE A 5 -18.32 50.09 8.67
C PHE A 5 -18.37 49.36 7.31
N GLY A 6 -18.41 50.14 6.22
CA GLY A 6 -18.40 49.55 4.88
C GLY A 6 -17.10 48.73 4.56
N ARG A 7 -15.95 49.19 5.04
CA ARG A 7 -14.66 48.45 4.90
C ARG A 7 -14.67 47.15 5.68
N ILE A 8 -15.16 47.16 6.94
CA ILE A 8 -15.22 45.97 7.77
C ILE A 8 -16.21 44.95 7.19
N ALA A 9 -17.36 45.41 6.72
CA ALA A 9 -18.35 44.54 6.07
C ALA A 9 -17.79 43.89 4.79
N ALA A 10 -17.09 44.65 3.95
CA ALA A 10 -16.47 44.13 2.74
C ALA A 10 -15.36 43.12 3.06
N GLN A 11 -14.53 43.37 4.07
CA GLN A 11 -13.51 42.40 4.52
C GLN A 11 -14.14 41.13 5.07
N THR A 12 -15.18 41.23 5.88
CA THR A 12 -15.90 40.08 6.42
C THR A 12 -16.53 39.26 5.30
N ALA A 13 -17.20 39.92 4.35
CA ALA A 13 -17.76 39.25 3.18
C ALA A 13 -16.71 38.50 2.37
N LYS A 14 -15.55 39.10 2.12
CA LYS A 14 -14.42 38.46 1.44
C LYS A 14 -13.94 37.21 2.21
N GLN A 15 -13.79 37.31 3.53
CA GLN A 15 -13.36 36.17 4.36
C GLN A 15 -14.37 35.03 4.31
N VAL A 16 -15.68 35.32 4.38
CA VAL A 16 -16.74 34.30 4.27
C VAL A 16 -16.70 33.60 2.92
N VAL A 17 -16.59 34.36 1.82
CA VAL A 17 -16.48 33.80 0.48
C VAL A 17 -15.25 32.92 0.33
N MET A 18 -14.08 33.37 0.77
CA MET A 18 -12.85 32.59 0.74
C MET A 18 -12.95 31.32 1.59
N GLN A 19 -13.59 31.38 2.75
CA GLN A 19 -13.82 30.20 3.59
C GLN A 19 -14.72 29.19 2.90
N ARG A 20 -15.80 29.63 2.26
CA ARG A 20 -16.72 28.74 1.51
C ARG A 20 -16.04 28.08 0.31
N ILE A 21 -15.17 28.80 -0.40
CA ILE A 21 -14.38 28.23 -1.49
C ILE A 21 -13.45 27.15 -0.95
N ARG A 22 -12.71 27.40 0.14
CA ARG A 22 -11.84 26.39 0.77
C ARG A 22 -12.62 25.16 1.23
N GLU A 23 -13.76 25.32 1.86
CA GLU A 23 -14.62 24.21 2.30
C GLU A 23 -15.08 23.36 1.10
N ALA A 24 -15.45 23.99 -0.01
CA ALA A 24 -15.85 23.29 -1.23
C ALA A 24 -14.68 22.54 -1.88
N GLU A 25 -13.49 23.16 -1.97
CA GLU A 25 -12.27 22.52 -2.47
C GLU A 25 -11.86 21.32 -1.61
N GLN A 26 -11.87 21.47 -0.28
CA GLN A 26 -11.57 20.39 0.66
C GLN A 26 -12.58 19.24 0.57
N GLY A 27 -13.86 19.56 0.38
CA GLY A 27 -14.91 18.58 0.18
C GLY A 27 -14.69 17.77 -1.10
N ALA A 28 -14.38 18.44 -2.21
CA ALA A 28 -14.10 17.80 -3.49
C ALA A 28 -12.85 16.89 -3.42
N ILE A 29 -11.78 17.33 -2.76
CA ILE A 29 -10.58 16.51 -2.54
C ILE A 29 -10.93 15.28 -1.67
N PHE A 30 -11.68 15.46 -0.60
CA PHE A 30 -12.09 14.37 0.26
C PHE A 30 -12.90 13.31 -0.52
N GLU A 31 -13.85 13.71 -1.34
CA GLU A 31 -14.64 12.81 -2.17
C GLU A 31 -13.76 12.09 -3.21
N GLU A 32 -12.89 12.81 -3.91
CA GLU A 32 -11.98 12.23 -4.92
C GLU A 32 -11.04 11.17 -4.33
N TYR A 33 -10.52 11.39 -3.12
CA TYR A 33 -9.60 10.44 -2.49
C TYR A 33 -10.30 9.36 -1.64
N SER A 34 -11.56 9.53 -1.28
CA SER A 34 -12.33 8.50 -0.55
C SER A 34 -12.43 7.20 -1.36
N ASP A 35 -12.54 7.29 -2.67
CA ASP A 35 -12.58 6.14 -3.57
C ASP A 35 -11.19 5.49 -3.76
N LYS A 36 -10.14 6.11 -3.26
CA LYS A 36 -8.76 5.63 -3.35
C LYS A 36 -8.26 4.93 -2.06
N GLU A 37 -9.13 4.75 -1.07
CA GLU A 37 -8.78 3.93 0.08
C GLU A 37 -8.43 2.50 -0.38
N TYR A 38 -7.38 1.94 0.22
CA TYR A 38 -6.83 0.62 -0.13
C TYR A 38 -6.19 0.52 -1.52
N GLU A 39 -5.93 1.64 -2.17
CA GLU A 39 -5.19 1.71 -3.44
C GLU A 39 -3.73 2.15 -3.21
N VAL A 40 -2.90 1.93 -4.22
CA VAL A 40 -1.52 2.42 -4.26
C VAL A 40 -1.44 3.71 -5.05
N LEU A 41 -0.84 4.72 -4.44
CA LEU A 41 -0.55 6.00 -5.07
C LEU A 41 0.96 6.22 -5.17
N THR A 42 1.38 7.01 -6.16
CA THR A 42 2.73 7.57 -6.20
C THR A 42 2.76 8.80 -5.32
N ALA A 43 3.67 8.83 -4.38
CA ALA A 43 3.89 9.93 -3.47
C ALA A 43 5.26 10.56 -3.69
N ILE A 44 5.36 11.86 -3.49
CA ILE A 44 6.63 12.61 -3.50
C ILE A 44 6.95 12.99 -2.07
N VAL A 45 8.10 12.56 -1.58
CA VAL A 45 8.54 12.89 -0.22
C VAL A 45 8.79 14.39 -0.12
N GLN A 46 8.17 15.07 0.83
CA GLN A 46 8.37 16.49 1.08
C GLN A 46 9.37 16.71 2.22
N ARG A 47 9.08 16.14 3.38
CA ARG A 47 9.88 16.31 4.60
C ARG A 47 9.60 15.21 5.61
N VAL A 48 10.54 15.03 6.52
CA VAL A 48 10.41 14.15 7.69
C VAL A 48 10.25 15.02 8.93
N GLU A 49 9.21 14.80 9.70
CA GLU A 49 8.92 15.49 10.96
C GLU A 49 8.73 14.49 12.11
N LYS A 50 8.55 14.98 13.34
CA LYS A 50 8.38 14.15 14.54
C LYS A 50 7.21 13.15 14.49
N ASN A 51 6.23 13.41 13.63
CA ASN A 51 4.99 12.60 13.55
C ASN A 51 5.05 11.56 12.41
N GLY A 52 5.98 11.69 11.49
CA GLY A 52 6.08 10.85 10.30
C GLY A 52 6.69 11.54 9.10
N VAL A 53 6.53 10.93 7.95
CA VAL A 53 7.00 11.44 6.67
C VAL A 53 5.83 12.10 5.94
N TYR A 54 5.96 13.38 5.62
CA TYR A 54 4.98 14.11 4.83
C TYR A 54 5.28 13.93 3.36
N VAL A 55 4.23 13.59 2.61
CA VAL A 55 4.30 13.29 1.18
C VAL A 55 3.23 14.06 0.41
N GLU A 56 3.53 14.40 -0.82
CA GLU A 56 2.57 14.95 -1.78
C GLU A 56 1.95 13.81 -2.58
N LEU A 57 0.62 13.81 -2.69
CA LEU A 57 -0.16 12.80 -3.39
C LEU A 57 -0.87 13.36 -4.65
N GLY A 58 -0.28 14.37 -5.25
CA GLY A 58 -0.84 15.10 -6.39
C GLY A 58 -1.59 16.36 -5.97
N LYS A 59 -2.89 16.28 -5.70
CA LYS A 59 -3.69 17.47 -5.34
C LYS A 59 -3.69 17.78 -3.84
N THR A 60 -3.20 16.88 -3.02
CA THR A 60 -3.23 16.98 -1.56
C THR A 60 -2.02 16.32 -0.93
N ASP A 61 -1.79 16.65 0.32
CA ASP A 61 -0.72 16.08 1.12
C ASP A 61 -1.21 14.85 1.89
N GLY A 62 -0.30 13.92 2.13
CA GLY A 62 -0.49 12.77 2.98
C GLY A 62 0.61 12.66 4.03
N ILE A 63 0.42 11.73 4.96
CA ILE A 63 1.40 11.40 5.98
C ILE A 63 1.60 9.90 6.07
N ILE A 64 2.87 9.48 6.16
CA ILE A 64 3.27 8.14 6.57
C ILE A 64 3.62 8.24 8.06
N PRO A 65 2.79 7.76 8.99
CA PRO A 65 3.14 7.72 10.41
C PRO A 65 4.37 6.85 10.65
N PHE A 66 5.14 7.08 11.70
CA PHE A 66 6.37 6.30 11.95
C PHE A 66 6.16 4.80 12.14
N ASN A 67 5.00 4.37 12.61
CA ASN A 67 4.65 2.95 12.67
C ASN A 67 4.34 2.32 11.30
N GLU A 68 4.21 3.14 10.26
CA GLU A 68 3.95 2.74 8.87
C GLU A 68 5.16 3.00 7.94
N VAL A 69 6.29 3.37 8.50
CA VAL A 69 7.57 3.59 7.81
C VAL A 69 8.38 2.30 7.80
N ILE A 70 9.02 1.96 6.69
CA ILE A 70 9.97 0.84 6.62
C ILE A 70 11.24 1.24 7.37
N VAL A 71 11.64 0.43 8.35
CA VAL A 71 12.85 0.65 9.11
C VAL A 71 14.08 0.54 8.21
N GLY A 72 14.92 1.58 8.22
CA GLY A 72 16.14 1.62 7.40
C GLY A 72 15.94 2.19 5.99
N GLU A 73 14.70 2.46 5.56
CA GLU A 73 14.43 3.20 4.34
C GLU A 73 14.77 4.68 4.53
N ASN A 74 15.45 5.27 3.54
CA ASN A 74 15.76 6.70 3.55
C ASN A 74 14.68 7.47 2.77
N TYR A 75 14.13 8.51 3.39
CA TYR A 75 13.12 9.37 2.78
C TYR A 75 13.72 10.74 2.50
N ALA A 76 14.39 10.88 1.35
CA ALA A 76 14.93 12.16 0.93
C ALA A 76 13.86 13.02 0.26
N PRO A 77 13.89 14.35 0.44
CA PRO A 77 12.98 15.26 -0.26
C PRO A 77 13.06 15.06 -1.78
N ASN A 78 11.89 15.04 -2.44
CA ASN A 78 11.66 14.77 -3.85
C ASN A 78 11.81 13.29 -4.27
N ASP A 79 12.01 12.35 -3.36
CA ASP A 79 11.94 10.94 -3.70
C ASP A 79 10.51 10.56 -4.10
N HIS A 80 10.41 9.77 -5.17
CA HIS A 80 9.15 9.19 -5.63
C HIS A 80 9.01 7.79 -5.07
N ILE A 81 7.98 7.56 -4.27
CA ILE A 81 7.71 6.28 -3.63
C ILE A 81 6.27 5.83 -3.83
N LYS A 82 6.03 4.53 -3.84
CA LYS A 82 4.68 3.96 -3.83
C LYS A 82 4.18 3.83 -2.39
N VAL A 83 2.98 4.28 -2.15
CA VAL A 83 2.35 4.23 -0.83
C VAL A 83 0.94 3.63 -0.92
N TYR A 84 0.54 2.93 0.13
CA TYR A 84 -0.78 2.34 0.25
C TYR A 84 -1.68 3.25 1.08
N VAL A 85 -2.86 3.60 0.58
CA VAL A 85 -3.79 4.47 1.29
C VAL A 85 -4.52 3.66 2.36
N LEU A 86 -4.28 3.99 3.64
CA LEU A 86 -4.94 3.35 4.76
C LEU A 86 -6.32 3.93 5.01
N LYS A 87 -6.39 5.24 5.09
CA LYS A 87 -7.64 5.96 5.36
C LYS A 87 -7.52 7.45 5.04
N ILE A 88 -8.68 8.07 4.86
CA ILE A 88 -8.83 9.49 4.69
C ILE A 88 -9.60 10.04 5.88
N GLN A 89 -9.06 11.07 6.52
CA GLN A 89 -9.68 11.72 7.68
C GLN A 89 -9.98 13.18 7.34
N ARG A 90 -11.06 13.71 7.93
CA ARG A 90 -11.31 15.15 7.94
C ARG A 90 -10.64 15.74 9.17
N ASP A 91 -9.74 16.66 8.95
CA ASP A 91 -9.13 17.47 9.99
C ASP A 91 -9.61 18.93 9.86
N THR A 92 -9.38 19.74 10.89
CA THR A 92 -9.72 21.17 10.91
C THR A 92 -9.05 21.98 9.80
N LYS A 93 -7.92 21.47 9.28
CA LYS A 93 -7.14 22.07 8.19
C LYS A 93 -7.47 21.53 6.80
N GLY A 94 -8.35 20.52 6.71
CA GLY A 94 -8.71 19.86 5.47
C GLY A 94 -8.57 18.33 5.51
N PRO A 95 -8.77 17.64 4.38
CA PRO A 95 -8.59 16.19 4.32
C PRO A 95 -7.14 15.81 4.59
N GLN A 96 -6.92 14.85 5.49
CA GLN A 96 -5.63 14.24 5.77
C GLN A 96 -5.65 12.80 5.29
N ILE A 97 -4.71 12.44 4.42
CA ILE A 97 -4.58 11.10 3.89
C ILE A 97 -3.47 10.38 4.65
N ILE A 98 -3.81 9.27 5.29
CA ILE A 98 -2.86 8.43 6.00
C ILE A 98 -2.47 7.29 5.09
N VAL A 99 -1.18 7.17 4.80
CA VAL A 99 -0.62 6.20 3.90
C VAL A 99 0.44 5.34 4.59
N SER A 100 0.71 4.17 4.03
CA SER A 100 1.60 3.17 4.60
C SER A 100 2.63 2.68 3.60
N ARG A 101 3.83 2.37 4.11
CA ARG A 101 4.86 1.62 3.41
C ARG A 101 5.00 0.19 3.94
N THR A 102 4.40 -0.12 5.10
CA THR A 102 4.53 -1.43 5.77
C THR A 102 3.35 -2.36 5.56
N HIS A 103 2.19 -1.83 5.16
CA HIS A 103 0.98 -2.62 5.04
C HIS A 103 1.10 -3.73 3.96
N PRO A 104 0.65 -4.98 4.23
CA PRO A 104 0.70 -6.07 3.24
C PRO A 104 -0.05 -5.77 1.94
N GLY A 105 -1.09 -4.94 2.02
CA GLY A 105 -1.85 -4.46 0.86
C GLY A 105 -1.01 -3.74 -0.17
N LEU A 106 0.08 -3.07 0.24
CA LEU A 106 1.01 -2.43 -0.68
C LEU A 106 1.63 -3.46 -1.63
N VAL A 107 2.15 -4.57 -1.09
CA VAL A 107 2.73 -5.65 -1.91
C VAL A 107 1.70 -6.25 -2.85
N LYS A 108 0.50 -6.54 -2.33
CA LYS A 108 -0.60 -7.08 -3.14
C LYS A 108 -0.91 -6.18 -4.33
N ARG A 109 -1.08 -4.87 -4.09
CA ARG A 109 -1.38 -3.90 -5.15
C ARG A 109 -0.22 -3.70 -6.13
N LEU A 110 1.03 -3.76 -5.67
CA LEU A 110 2.19 -3.70 -6.56
C LEU A 110 2.21 -4.90 -7.52
N PHE A 111 1.93 -6.11 -7.05
CA PHE A 111 1.80 -7.28 -7.93
C PHE A 111 0.62 -7.16 -8.90
N GLU A 112 -0.52 -6.62 -8.47
CA GLU A 112 -1.65 -6.33 -9.35
C GLU A 112 -1.28 -5.34 -10.48
N LEU A 113 -0.41 -4.37 -10.21
CA LEU A 113 0.06 -3.41 -11.20
C LEU A 113 1.09 -4.00 -12.19
N GLU A 114 1.99 -4.87 -11.69
CA GLU A 114 3.10 -5.44 -12.47
C GLU A 114 2.70 -6.68 -13.28
N VAL A 115 1.66 -7.41 -12.84
CA VAL A 115 1.31 -8.73 -13.39
C VAL A 115 -0.04 -8.69 -14.10
N PRO A 116 -0.06 -8.64 -15.45
CA PRO A 116 -1.30 -8.59 -16.23
C PRO A 116 -2.23 -9.77 -15.98
N GLU A 117 -1.69 -10.95 -15.68
CA GLU A 117 -2.46 -12.17 -15.38
C GLU A 117 -3.23 -12.04 -14.05
N ILE A 118 -2.75 -11.22 -13.12
CA ILE A 118 -3.49 -10.87 -11.89
C ILE A 118 -4.59 -9.86 -12.22
N GLN A 119 -4.30 -8.85 -13.03
CA GLN A 119 -5.30 -7.86 -13.45
C GLN A 119 -6.47 -8.50 -14.20
N SER A 120 -6.19 -9.47 -15.05
CA SER A 120 -7.22 -10.21 -15.80
C SER A 120 -7.99 -11.23 -14.97
N GLY A 121 -7.54 -11.51 -13.73
CA GLY A 121 -8.14 -12.49 -12.84
C GLY A 121 -7.76 -13.95 -13.12
N VAL A 122 -6.88 -14.23 -14.07
CA VAL A 122 -6.38 -15.58 -14.37
C VAL A 122 -5.52 -16.10 -13.22
N VAL A 123 -4.67 -15.23 -12.67
CA VAL A 123 -3.87 -15.50 -11.47
C VAL A 123 -4.46 -14.75 -10.28
N GLN A 124 -4.59 -15.41 -9.15
CA GLN A 124 -5.12 -14.83 -7.93
C GLN A 124 -4.09 -14.88 -6.80
N ILE A 125 -3.93 -13.77 -6.08
CA ILE A 125 -3.17 -13.72 -4.82
C ILE A 125 -4.06 -14.29 -3.72
N LYS A 126 -3.63 -15.39 -3.11
CA LYS A 126 -4.35 -16.09 -2.03
C LYS A 126 -4.02 -15.53 -0.66
N SER A 127 -2.74 -15.23 -0.42
CA SER A 127 -2.30 -14.64 0.85
C SER A 127 -0.99 -13.89 0.69
N VAL A 128 -0.74 -12.97 1.62
CA VAL A 128 0.51 -12.22 1.74
C VAL A 128 0.93 -12.25 3.21
N ALA A 129 2.15 -12.71 3.48
CA ALA A 129 2.78 -12.64 4.78
C ALA A 129 4.01 -11.74 4.65
N ARG A 130 4.01 -10.59 5.32
CA ARG A 130 5.01 -9.54 5.14
C ARG A 130 5.69 -9.15 6.45
N GLU A 131 7.01 -9.13 6.40
CA GLU A 131 7.87 -8.44 7.35
C GLU A 131 8.54 -7.28 6.58
N ALA A 132 7.95 -6.09 6.71
CA ALA A 132 8.30 -4.93 5.89
C ALA A 132 9.78 -4.56 6.01
N GLY A 133 10.43 -4.34 4.87
CA GLY A 133 11.86 -4.05 4.78
C GLY A 133 12.77 -5.29 4.90
N GLN A 134 12.22 -6.45 5.18
CA GLN A 134 12.97 -7.70 5.37
C GLN A 134 12.60 -8.72 4.28
N ARG A 135 11.42 -9.31 4.42
CA ARG A 135 10.98 -10.40 3.55
C ARG A 135 9.47 -10.48 3.47
N THR A 136 8.97 -10.78 2.29
CA THR A 136 7.56 -11.08 2.05
C THR A 136 7.42 -12.43 1.34
N LYS A 137 6.43 -13.20 1.78
CA LYS A 137 5.96 -14.39 1.06
C LYS A 137 4.56 -14.13 0.53
N ILE A 138 4.37 -14.40 -0.76
CA ILE A 138 3.10 -14.22 -1.45
C ILE A 138 2.66 -15.56 -2.07
N ALA A 139 1.46 -16.01 -1.74
CA ALA A 139 0.89 -17.22 -2.29
C ALA A 139 -0.07 -16.89 -3.43
N VAL A 140 0.13 -17.55 -4.57
CA VAL A 140 -0.62 -17.33 -5.80
C VAL A 140 -1.20 -18.64 -6.34
N ALA A 141 -2.32 -18.54 -7.02
CA ALA A 141 -2.95 -19.67 -7.71
C ALA A 141 -3.45 -19.23 -9.08
N SER A 142 -3.42 -20.12 -10.06
CA SER A 142 -4.01 -19.91 -11.38
C SER A 142 -5.33 -20.63 -11.50
N PHE A 143 -6.31 -19.98 -12.14
CA PHE A 143 -7.57 -20.62 -12.55
C PHE A 143 -7.46 -21.30 -13.91
N ASP A 144 -6.42 -20.97 -14.69
CA ASP A 144 -6.13 -21.61 -15.95
C ASP A 144 -4.96 -22.61 -15.77
N PRO A 145 -5.19 -23.91 -16.00
CA PRO A 145 -4.14 -24.93 -15.88
C PRO A 145 -2.95 -24.73 -16.82
N GLN A 146 -3.10 -23.94 -17.87
CA GLN A 146 -2.04 -23.64 -18.83
C GLN A 146 -1.17 -22.44 -18.39
N VAL A 147 -1.58 -21.71 -17.35
CA VAL A 147 -0.85 -20.54 -16.84
C VAL A 147 -0.13 -20.89 -15.55
N ASP A 148 1.18 -20.79 -15.56
CA ASP A 148 2.02 -20.90 -14.36
C ASP A 148 1.88 -19.61 -13.53
N ALA A 149 1.19 -19.71 -12.39
CA ALA A 149 0.94 -18.57 -11.50
C ALA A 149 2.25 -17.97 -10.94
N VAL A 150 3.19 -18.82 -10.56
CA VAL A 150 4.49 -18.35 -10.01
C VAL A 150 5.32 -17.71 -11.11
N GLY A 151 5.43 -18.37 -12.26
CA GLY A 151 6.16 -17.84 -13.42
C GLY A 151 5.60 -16.52 -13.92
N ALA A 152 4.28 -16.35 -13.94
CA ALA A 152 3.63 -15.07 -14.29
C ALA A 152 4.02 -13.93 -13.36
N CYS A 153 4.08 -14.19 -12.05
CA CYS A 153 4.47 -13.19 -11.05
C CYS A 153 5.97 -12.88 -11.07
N VAL A 154 6.82 -13.87 -11.33
CA VAL A 154 8.27 -13.69 -11.47
C VAL A 154 8.60 -12.86 -12.71
N GLY A 155 7.95 -13.17 -13.82
CA GLY A 155 8.18 -12.54 -15.12
C GLY A 155 9.45 -13.06 -15.81
N GLN A 156 9.65 -12.63 -17.06
CA GLN A 156 10.83 -13.02 -17.82
C GLN A 156 12.11 -12.59 -17.11
N ARG A 157 12.99 -13.54 -16.83
CA ARG A 157 14.27 -13.31 -16.12
C ARG A 157 14.11 -12.62 -14.76
N GLY A 158 12.95 -12.74 -14.13
CA GLY A 158 12.69 -12.15 -12.83
C GLY A 158 12.34 -10.65 -12.84
N THR A 159 12.13 -10.04 -14.00
CA THR A 159 11.97 -8.57 -14.12
C THR A 159 10.78 -8.02 -13.33
N ARG A 160 9.65 -8.72 -13.29
CA ARG A 160 8.45 -8.24 -12.58
C ARG A 160 8.67 -8.22 -11.07
N VAL A 161 9.18 -9.32 -10.51
CA VAL A 161 9.45 -9.37 -9.07
C VAL A 161 10.59 -8.43 -8.68
N GLU A 162 11.60 -8.26 -9.54
CA GLU A 162 12.71 -7.35 -9.29
C GLU A 162 12.27 -5.89 -9.24
N ASN A 163 11.32 -5.47 -10.09
CA ASN A 163 10.72 -4.13 -10.02
C ASN A 163 10.07 -3.86 -8.66
N ILE A 164 9.36 -4.85 -8.11
CA ILE A 164 8.72 -4.74 -6.80
C ILE A 164 9.77 -4.73 -5.68
N VAL A 165 10.77 -5.58 -5.76
CA VAL A 165 11.89 -5.62 -4.80
C VAL A 165 12.61 -4.28 -4.74
N ASN A 166 12.89 -3.68 -5.91
CA ASN A 166 13.55 -2.38 -5.99
C ASN A 166 12.68 -1.25 -5.43
N GLU A 167 11.37 -1.27 -5.70
CA GLU A 167 10.43 -0.29 -5.13
C GLU A 167 10.38 -0.38 -3.60
N LEU A 168 10.49 -1.57 -3.02
CA LEU A 168 10.38 -1.83 -1.59
C LEU A 168 11.75 -1.92 -0.88
N HIS A 169 12.73 -1.15 -1.36
CA HIS A 169 14.04 -1.03 -0.72
C HIS A 169 14.76 -2.36 -0.52
N ASN A 170 14.78 -3.19 -1.57
CA ASN A 170 15.39 -4.53 -1.59
C ASN A 170 14.75 -5.53 -0.61
N GLU A 171 13.48 -5.36 -0.27
CA GLU A 171 12.70 -6.34 0.47
C GLU A 171 12.65 -7.67 -0.31
N LYS A 172 13.04 -8.77 0.31
CA LYS A 172 13.08 -10.08 -0.35
C LYS A 172 11.66 -10.59 -0.62
N MET A 173 11.41 -11.06 -1.84
CA MET A 173 10.11 -11.58 -2.26
C MET A 173 10.21 -13.07 -2.59
N ASP A 174 9.42 -13.89 -1.88
CA ASP A 174 9.22 -15.30 -2.21
C ASP A 174 7.80 -15.49 -2.75
N ILE A 175 7.71 -15.99 -3.97
CA ILE A 175 6.43 -16.32 -4.59
C ILE A 175 6.21 -17.81 -4.44
N ILE A 176 5.06 -18.19 -3.86
CA ILE A 176 4.71 -19.55 -3.50
C ILE A 176 3.45 -19.94 -4.25
N GLU A 177 3.45 -21.12 -4.81
CA GLU A 177 2.23 -21.71 -5.34
C GLU A 177 1.31 -22.13 -4.19
N TRP A 178 0.09 -21.57 -4.20
CA TRP A 178 -0.94 -21.96 -3.24
C TRP A 178 -1.43 -23.38 -3.51
N ASP A 179 -1.74 -24.12 -2.46
CA ASP A 179 -2.27 -25.47 -2.56
C ASP A 179 -3.50 -25.62 -1.63
N PRO A 180 -4.58 -26.26 -2.08
CA PRO A 180 -5.74 -26.52 -1.23
C PRO A 180 -5.45 -27.49 -0.09
N ASP A 181 -4.45 -28.37 -0.23
CA ASP A 181 -3.94 -29.19 0.86
C ASP A 181 -3.04 -28.36 1.77
N ILE A 182 -3.48 -28.14 3.00
CA ILE A 182 -2.78 -27.31 3.99
C ILE A 182 -1.38 -27.84 4.28
N ALA A 183 -1.18 -29.18 4.33
CA ALA A 183 0.12 -29.75 4.59
C ALA A 183 1.11 -29.47 3.46
N VAL A 184 0.65 -29.61 2.22
CA VAL A 184 1.42 -29.30 1.01
C VAL A 184 1.73 -27.79 0.95
N TYR A 185 0.72 -26.95 1.25
CA TYR A 185 0.89 -25.49 1.25
C TYR A 185 1.91 -25.05 2.30
N ILE A 186 1.86 -25.60 3.52
CA ILE A 186 2.86 -25.30 4.57
C ILE A 186 4.26 -25.70 4.12
N ALA A 187 4.41 -26.90 3.52
CA ALA A 187 5.69 -27.37 3.02
C ALA A 187 6.27 -26.43 1.95
N LYS A 188 5.44 -25.99 0.99
CA LYS A 188 5.83 -25.01 -0.04
C LYS A 188 6.20 -23.66 0.57
N ALA A 189 5.44 -23.19 1.58
CA ALA A 189 5.67 -21.91 2.25
C ALA A 189 6.96 -21.86 3.05
N LEU A 190 7.45 -23.00 3.53
CA LEU A 190 8.69 -23.10 4.28
C LEU A 190 9.94 -23.18 3.38
N GLY A 191 9.76 -23.29 2.06
CA GLY A 191 10.90 -23.21 1.13
C GLY A 191 11.81 -22.00 1.39
N PRO A 192 13.12 -22.16 1.22
CA PRO A 192 13.87 -23.26 0.64
C PRO A 192 14.20 -24.43 1.59
N ALA A 193 13.65 -24.44 2.83
CA ALA A 193 13.83 -25.56 3.74
C ALA A 193 13.22 -26.85 3.16
N LYS A 194 13.95 -27.95 3.32
CA LYS A 194 13.40 -29.27 2.95
C LYS A 194 12.47 -29.77 4.06
N VAL A 195 11.21 -29.87 3.75
CA VAL A 195 10.20 -30.41 4.64
C VAL A 195 9.97 -31.89 4.27
N LEU A 196 10.15 -32.76 5.25
CA LEU A 196 9.94 -34.19 5.09
C LEU A 196 8.49 -34.59 5.35
N MET A 197 7.87 -33.95 6.34
CA MET A 197 6.50 -34.28 6.76
C MET A 197 5.85 -33.12 7.50
N VAL A 198 4.53 -32.97 7.31
CA VAL A 198 3.70 -31.99 8.03
C VAL A 198 2.54 -32.72 8.68
N TYR A 199 2.41 -32.62 9.98
CA TYR A 199 1.27 -33.11 10.75
C TYR A 199 0.34 -31.96 11.11
N ILE A 200 -0.91 -32.03 10.72
CA ILE A 200 -1.92 -31.00 11.00
C ILE A 200 -2.75 -31.40 12.21
N ASN A 201 -2.89 -30.51 13.17
CA ASN A 201 -3.85 -30.59 14.25
C ASN A 201 -4.91 -29.48 14.05
N GLU A 202 -6.03 -29.85 13.45
CA GLU A 202 -7.09 -28.87 13.13
C GLU A 202 -7.75 -28.31 14.39
N ALA A 203 -7.87 -29.14 15.46
CA ALA A 203 -8.51 -28.72 16.72
C ALA A 203 -7.72 -27.61 17.44
N GLU A 204 -6.41 -27.70 17.40
CA GLU A 204 -5.51 -26.71 18.02
C GLU A 204 -5.03 -25.64 17.04
N LYS A 205 -5.43 -25.72 15.77
CA LYS A 205 -4.91 -24.86 14.68
C LYS A 205 -3.38 -24.81 14.66
N ALA A 206 -2.76 -25.96 14.84
CA ALA A 206 -1.32 -26.14 14.91
C ALA A 206 -0.81 -27.12 13.85
N ALA A 207 0.44 -26.94 13.46
CA ALA A 207 1.13 -27.87 12.57
C ALA A 207 2.51 -28.22 13.13
N LYS A 208 2.87 -29.52 13.11
CA LYS A 208 4.21 -30.00 13.39
C LYS A 208 4.91 -30.31 12.09
N VAL A 209 6.04 -29.68 11.84
CA VAL A 209 6.85 -29.84 10.63
C VAL A 209 8.16 -30.57 10.98
N ILE A 210 8.53 -31.52 10.15
CA ILE A 210 9.77 -32.31 10.26
C ILE A 210 10.58 -32.13 8.97
#